data_9dc8e7b19e5134f434ef4acea65b5579
#
_entry.id   9dc8e7b19e5134f434ef4acea65b5579
#
_cell.length_a   1.000
_cell.length_b   1.000
_cell.length_c   1.000
_cell.angle_alpha   90.00
_cell.angle_beta   90.00
_cell.angle_gamma   90.00
#
_symmetry.space_group_name_H-M   'P 1'
#
loop_
_entity.id
_entity.type
_entity.pdbx_description
1 polymer ?
#
loop_
_entity_poly.entity_id
_entity_poly.type
_entity_poly.pdbx_seq_one_letter_code
_entity_poly.pdbx_strand_id
1 'polypeptide(L)'
;MSSGGKIRPLTSRVKASVFDILPVNLHNQVVLDLFAGTGSFGIEALSRGADFVLFVDQSRKAGELIKANLRKLGCYGQAEVMVKKVSVALNQLNLEGLKFDLVFIDPPFDRELMGRTLEQLSQLQILAPDAVVVARTSVREKTRDKYGLLIRKDLRKYGDSIVSFYVQGFKEEIEEKGE
;
A
#
# COMPACT_ATOMS: atom_id res chain seq x y z
N MET A 1 28.75 -13.35 -5.69
CA MET A 1 28.41 -12.87 -4.35
C MET A 1 27.10 -12.10 -4.46
N SER A 2 25.97 -12.74 -4.18
CA SER A 2 24.65 -12.11 -4.27
C SER A 2 24.43 -11.28 -3.01
N SER A 3 24.39 -9.97 -3.15
CA SER A 3 23.98 -9.06 -2.08
C SER A 3 22.51 -9.30 -1.77
N GLY A 4 22.24 -10.09 -0.74
CA GLY A 4 20.91 -10.26 -0.19
C GLY A 4 20.38 -8.89 0.24
N GLY A 5 19.43 -8.35 -0.51
CA GLY A 5 18.77 -7.09 -0.16
C GLY A 5 18.20 -7.23 1.25
N LYS A 6 18.78 -6.50 2.20
CA LYS A 6 18.29 -6.42 3.57
C LYS A 6 16.87 -5.85 3.50
N ILE A 7 15.85 -6.69 3.77
CA ILE A 7 14.50 -6.23 4.07
C ILE A 7 14.65 -5.33 5.31
N ARG A 8 14.65 -4.00 5.12
CA ARG A 8 14.62 -3.07 6.25
C ARG A 8 13.24 -3.17 6.88
N PRO A 9 13.15 -3.58 8.15
CA PRO A 9 11.86 -3.50 8.84
C PRO A 9 11.45 -2.03 8.83
N LEU A 10 10.18 -1.78 8.52
CA LEU A 10 9.56 -0.49 8.79
C LEU A 10 9.88 -0.18 10.24
N THR A 11 10.45 0.97 10.53
CA THR A 11 10.62 1.31 11.93
C THR A 11 9.22 1.33 12.54
N SER A 12 9.04 0.61 13.64
CA SER A 12 7.76 0.52 14.35
C SER A 12 7.11 1.89 14.57
N ARG A 13 7.95 2.91 14.70
CA ARG A 13 7.56 4.32 14.84
C ARG A 13 6.86 4.89 13.59
N VAL A 14 7.38 4.63 12.38
CA VAL A 14 6.75 5.12 11.13
C VAL A 14 5.40 4.43 10.93
N LYS A 15 5.34 3.12 11.17
CA LYS A 15 4.09 2.37 11.09
C LYS A 15 3.05 2.91 12.08
N ALA A 16 3.41 3.08 13.35
CA ALA A 16 2.51 3.65 14.36
C ALA A 16 1.98 5.03 13.90
N SER A 17 2.88 5.92 13.45
CA SER A 17 2.49 7.25 12.97
C SER A 17 1.56 7.22 11.77
N VAL A 18 1.70 6.26 10.86
CA VAL A 18 0.76 6.07 9.73
C VAL A 18 -0.62 5.71 10.25
N PHE A 19 -0.70 4.75 11.16
CA PHE A 19 -1.98 4.32 11.72
C PHE A 19 -2.61 5.31 12.70
N ASP A 20 -1.85 6.27 13.25
CA ASP A 20 -2.39 7.39 14.03
C ASP A 20 -3.16 8.41 13.17
N ILE A 21 -2.87 8.46 11.86
CA ILE A 21 -3.55 9.34 10.90
C ILE A 21 -4.79 8.65 10.31
N LEU A 22 -4.72 7.34 10.12
CA LEU A 22 -5.83 6.53 9.61
C LEU A 22 -6.93 6.38 10.66
N PRO A 23 -8.18 6.00 10.26
CA PRO A 23 -9.22 5.67 11.22
C PRO A 23 -8.75 4.66 12.27
N VAL A 24 -9.09 4.89 13.53
CA VAL A 24 -8.71 4.01 14.65
C VAL A 24 -9.19 2.58 14.46
N ASN A 25 -10.32 2.44 13.77
CA ASN A 25 -11.00 1.17 13.51
C ASN A 25 -11.16 0.98 12.00
N LEU A 26 -10.71 -0.16 11.49
CA LEU A 26 -10.76 -0.51 10.07
C LEU A 26 -11.85 -1.56 9.75
N HIS A 27 -12.89 -1.69 10.58
CA HIS A 27 -14.02 -2.58 10.29
C HIS A 27 -14.67 -2.24 8.95
N ASN A 28 -15.10 -3.25 8.23
CA ASN A 28 -15.65 -3.19 6.87
C ASN A 28 -14.64 -2.71 5.81
N GLN A 29 -13.34 -2.69 6.13
CA GLN A 29 -12.31 -2.28 5.19
C GLN A 29 -11.62 -3.49 4.56
N VAL A 30 -11.46 -3.44 3.25
CA VAL A 30 -10.62 -4.36 2.45
C VAL A 30 -9.30 -3.66 2.14
N VAL A 31 -8.20 -4.27 2.55
CA VAL A 31 -6.87 -3.65 2.49
C VAL A 31 -5.98 -4.37 1.49
N LEU A 32 -5.19 -3.60 0.73
CA LEU A 32 -4.17 -4.09 -0.19
C LEU A 32 -2.79 -3.66 0.29
N ASP A 33 -1.91 -4.61 0.58
CA ASP A 33 -0.52 -4.37 1.01
C ASP A 33 0.44 -4.74 -0.13
N LEU A 34 0.91 -3.73 -0.85
CA LEU A 34 1.80 -3.88 -2.00
C LEU A 34 3.27 -3.77 -1.59
N PHE A 35 4.11 -4.64 -2.13
CA PHE A 35 5.50 -4.84 -1.69
C PHE A 35 5.56 -5.24 -0.22
N ALA A 36 4.68 -6.17 0.17
CA ALA A 36 4.33 -6.44 1.56
C ALA A 36 5.50 -6.89 2.46
N GLY A 37 6.56 -7.49 1.90
CA GLY A 37 7.76 -7.89 2.62
C GLY A 37 7.47 -8.83 3.80
N THR A 38 7.49 -8.30 5.02
CA THR A 38 7.14 -9.05 6.24
C THR A 38 5.63 -9.06 6.54
N GLY A 39 4.82 -8.33 5.77
CA GLY A 39 3.39 -8.13 6.00
C GLY A 39 3.06 -7.16 7.13
N SER A 40 4.01 -6.31 7.52
CA SER A 40 3.88 -5.47 8.73
C SER A 40 2.71 -4.49 8.69
N PHE A 41 2.40 -3.90 7.52
CA PHE A 41 1.25 -3.00 7.38
C PHE A 41 -0.07 -3.75 7.38
N GLY A 42 -0.19 -4.78 6.54
CA GLY A 42 -1.43 -5.54 6.45
C GLY A 42 -1.76 -6.28 7.74
N ILE A 43 -0.78 -6.84 8.45
CA ILE A 43 -0.98 -7.47 9.77
C ILE A 43 -1.46 -6.45 10.79
N GLU A 44 -0.90 -5.24 10.81
CA GLU A 44 -1.39 -4.15 11.67
C GLU A 44 -2.83 -3.76 11.32
N ALA A 45 -3.18 -3.71 10.02
CA ALA A 45 -4.54 -3.44 9.59
C ALA A 45 -5.52 -4.52 10.10
N LEU A 46 -5.16 -5.80 10.03
CA LEU A 46 -5.94 -6.89 10.62
C LEU A 46 -6.12 -6.72 12.13
N SER A 47 -5.06 -6.35 12.85
CA SER A 47 -5.13 -6.12 14.30
C SER A 47 -6.04 -4.95 14.68
N ARG A 48 -6.31 -4.03 13.74
CA ARG A 48 -7.23 -2.89 13.89
C ARG A 48 -8.62 -3.17 13.30
N GLY A 49 -8.90 -4.42 12.98
CA GLY A 49 -10.23 -4.88 12.60
C GLY A 49 -10.52 -4.83 11.11
N ALA A 50 -9.52 -4.71 10.22
CA ALA A 50 -9.77 -4.87 8.79
C ALA A 50 -10.40 -6.24 8.50
N ASP A 51 -11.43 -6.25 7.66
CA ASP A 51 -12.18 -7.46 7.34
C ASP A 51 -11.34 -8.43 6.52
N PHE A 52 -10.54 -7.88 5.60
CA PHE A 52 -9.70 -8.68 4.73
C PHE A 52 -8.46 -7.91 4.30
N VAL A 53 -7.33 -8.62 4.18
CA VAL A 53 -6.08 -8.07 3.65
C VAL A 53 -5.52 -8.96 2.54
N LEU A 54 -5.27 -8.37 1.37
CA LEU A 54 -4.51 -8.99 0.30
C LEU A 54 -3.06 -8.49 0.34
N PHE A 55 -2.14 -9.41 0.54
CA PHE A 55 -0.71 -9.13 0.50
C PHE A 55 -0.14 -9.47 -0.87
N VAL A 56 0.63 -8.55 -1.46
CA VAL A 56 1.31 -8.77 -2.73
C VAL A 56 2.80 -8.56 -2.56
N ASP A 57 3.59 -9.58 -2.86
CA ASP A 57 5.04 -9.50 -2.96
C ASP A 57 5.57 -10.45 -4.03
N GLN A 58 6.62 -10.07 -4.76
CA GLN A 58 7.22 -10.96 -5.75
C GLN A 58 8.11 -12.04 -5.15
N SER A 59 8.54 -11.86 -3.89
CA SER A 59 9.44 -12.78 -3.18
C SER A 59 8.64 -13.94 -2.59
N ARG A 60 8.94 -15.17 -3.04
CA ARG A 60 8.38 -16.39 -2.44
C ARG A 60 8.68 -16.48 -0.94
N LYS A 61 9.90 -16.07 -0.54
CA LYS A 61 10.31 -16.04 0.88
C LYS A 61 9.47 -15.06 1.70
N ALA A 62 9.15 -13.88 1.14
CA ALA A 62 8.24 -12.93 1.79
C ALA A 62 6.84 -13.53 1.94
N GLY A 63 6.31 -14.16 0.89
CA GLY A 63 5.00 -14.83 0.95
C GLY A 63 4.92 -15.93 1.99
N GLU A 64 5.96 -16.76 2.12
CA GLU A 64 6.04 -17.80 3.16
C GLU A 64 6.08 -17.20 4.57
N LEU A 65 6.86 -16.14 4.76
CA LEU A 65 6.97 -15.43 6.03
C LEU A 65 5.61 -14.80 6.44
N ILE A 66 4.93 -14.13 5.52
CA ILE A 66 3.61 -13.55 5.76
C ILE A 66 2.63 -14.65 6.19
N LYS A 67 2.56 -15.77 5.43
CA LYS A 67 1.69 -16.91 5.77
C LYS A 67 1.98 -17.50 7.14
N ALA A 68 3.26 -17.61 7.50
CA ALA A 68 3.67 -18.09 8.83
C ALA A 68 3.20 -17.13 9.93
N ASN A 69 3.39 -15.83 9.75
CA ASN A 69 2.94 -14.79 10.69
C ASN A 69 1.42 -14.81 10.86
N LEU A 70 0.65 -14.89 9.77
CA LEU A 70 -0.82 -14.95 9.79
C LEU A 70 -1.34 -16.18 10.56
N ARG A 71 -0.71 -17.36 10.36
CA ARG A 71 -1.07 -18.57 11.13
C ARG A 71 -0.77 -18.40 12.61
N LYS A 72 0.41 -17.87 12.95
CA LYS A 72 0.81 -17.63 14.36
C LYS A 72 -0.14 -16.67 15.07
N LEU A 73 -0.69 -15.69 14.36
CA LEU A 73 -1.61 -14.69 14.89
C LEU A 73 -3.08 -15.13 14.82
N GLY A 74 -3.39 -16.28 14.22
CA GLY A 74 -4.76 -16.78 14.12
C GLY A 74 -5.65 -16.04 13.11
N CYS A 75 -5.07 -15.22 12.22
CA CYS A 75 -5.81 -14.39 11.25
C CYS A 75 -5.66 -14.86 9.78
N TYR A 76 -5.20 -16.09 9.57
CA TYR A 76 -4.97 -16.62 8.22
C TYR A 76 -6.24 -16.66 7.34
N GLY A 77 -7.42 -16.85 7.93
CA GLY A 77 -8.70 -16.85 7.22
C GLY A 77 -9.19 -15.47 6.75
N GLN A 78 -8.56 -14.39 7.23
CA GLN A 78 -8.90 -13.01 6.86
C GLN A 78 -7.88 -12.40 5.87
N ALA A 79 -7.07 -13.25 5.23
CA ALA A 79 -6.00 -12.76 4.39
C ALA A 79 -5.71 -13.69 3.21
N GLU A 80 -5.22 -13.10 2.14
CA GLU A 80 -4.64 -13.81 1.00
C GLU A 80 -3.23 -13.31 0.72
N VAL A 81 -2.35 -14.18 0.24
CA VAL A 81 -0.98 -13.83 -0.13
C VAL A 81 -0.72 -14.20 -1.58
N MET A 82 -0.55 -13.18 -2.40
CA MET A 82 -0.27 -13.29 -3.82
C MET A 82 1.22 -13.09 -4.09
N VAL A 83 1.93 -14.17 -4.48
CA VAL A 83 3.35 -14.12 -4.82
C VAL A 83 3.50 -13.79 -6.30
N LYS A 84 3.49 -12.47 -6.62
CA LYS A 84 3.58 -11.92 -7.97
C LYS A 84 4.26 -10.56 -7.97
N LYS A 85 4.75 -10.14 -9.15
CA LYS A 85 5.14 -8.73 -9.34
C LYS A 85 3.90 -7.85 -9.14
N VAL A 86 4.06 -6.73 -8.43
CA VAL A 86 2.96 -5.80 -8.13
C VAL A 86 2.22 -5.36 -9.40
N SER A 87 2.93 -5.02 -10.48
CA SER A 87 2.31 -4.61 -11.74
C SER A 87 1.41 -5.68 -12.36
N VAL A 88 1.77 -6.96 -12.23
CA VAL A 88 0.95 -8.09 -12.71
C VAL A 88 -0.25 -8.31 -11.80
N ALA A 89 -0.04 -8.25 -10.49
CA ALA A 89 -1.11 -8.40 -9.51
C ALA A 89 -2.19 -7.31 -9.69
N LEU A 90 -1.79 -6.05 -9.82
CA LEU A 90 -2.73 -4.94 -10.02
C LEU A 90 -3.63 -5.13 -11.25
N ASN A 91 -3.08 -5.57 -12.38
CA ASN A 91 -3.87 -5.86 -13.57
C ASN A 91 -4.85 -7.01 -13.34
N GLN A 92 -4.41 -8.08 -12.66
CA GLN A 92 -5.27 -9.21 -12.33
C GLN A 92 -6.43 -8.78 -11.43
N LEU A 93 -6.15 -8.05 -10.34
CA LEU A 93 -7.16 -7.55 -9.40
C LEU A 93 -8.20 -6.64 -10.08
N ASN A 94 -7.76 -5.84 -11.05
CA ASN A 94 -8.66 -5.02 -11.85
C ASN A 94 -9.59 -5.85 -12.75
N LEU A 95 -9.09 -6.92 -13.36
CA LEU A 95 -9.90 -7.84 -14.16
C LEU A 95 -10.90 -8.62 -13.30
N GLU A 96 -10.54 -8.94 -12.07
CA GLU A 96 -11.41 -9.61 -11.10
C GLU A 96 -12.46 -8.65 -10.48
N GLY A 97 -12.36 -7.35 -10.75
CA GLY A 97 -13.31 -6.34 -10.25
C GLY A 97 -13.22 -6.06 -8.75
N LEU A 98 -12.11 -6.45 -8.10
CA LEU A 98 -11.91 -6.24 -6.68
C LEU A 98 -11.74 -4.77 -6.34
N LYS A 99 -12.22 -4.37 -5.17
CA LYS A 99 -12.12 -3.00 -4.65
C LYS A 99 -11.42 -3.00 -3.29
N PHE A 100 -10.61 -1.96 -3.06
CA PHE A 100 -9.86 -1.79 -1.82
C PHE A 100 -10.13 -0.41 -1.24
N ASP A 101 -10.35 -0.36 0.06
CA ASP A 101 -10.58 0.86 0.83
C ASP A 101 -9.27 1.51 1.29
N LEU A 102 -8.24 0.69 1.50
CA LEU A 102 -6.92 1.14 1.95
C LEU A 102 -5.83 0.38 1.19
N VAL A 103 -4.90 1.13 0.62
CA VAL A 103 -3.77 0.56 -0.12
C VAL A 103 -2.47 1.05 0.49
N PHE A 104 -1.59 0.13 0.91
CA PHE A 104 -0.22 0.44 1.30
C PHE A 104 0.73 0.16 0.14
N ILE A 105 1.68 1.07 -0.09
CA ILE A 105 2.72 0.95 -1.10
C ILE A 105 4.08 1.26 -0.45
N ASP A 106 4.89 0.21 -0.21
CA ASP A 106 6.20 0.33 0.43
C ASP A 106 7.28 -0.42 -0.38
N PRO A 107 7.62 0.05 -1.59
CA PRO A 107 8.60 -0.60 -2.45
C PRO A 107 10.02 -0.46 -1.88
N PRO A 108 10.97 -1.29 -2.34
CA PRO A 108 12.39 -1.02 -2.13
C PRO A 108 12.74 0.37 -2.67
N PHE A 109 13.49 1.15 -1.87
CA PHE A 109 13.87 2.52 -2.24
C PHE A 109 14.76 2.57 -3.49
N ASP A 110 14.77 3.73 -4.15
CA ASP A 110 15.66 4.11 -5.25
C ASP A 110 15.50 3.26 -6.55
N ARG A 111 14.29 2.75 -6.84
CA ARG A 111 13.99 1.95 -8.04
C ARG A 111 12.88 2.52 -8.92
N GLU A 112 12.46 3.75 -8.71
CA GLU A 112 11.33 4.39 -9.42
C GLU A 112 10.01 3.56 -9.39
N LEU A 113 9.94 2.58 -8.50
CA LEU A 113 8.77 1.68 -8.41
C LEU A 113 7.55 2.42 -7.89
N MET A 114 7.75 3.37 -6.98
CA MET A 114 6.65 4.13 -6.39
C MET A 114 5.87 4.91 -7.45
N GLY A 115 6.56 5.73 -8.24
CA GLY A 115 5.91 6.53 -9.29
C GLY A 115 5.17 5.67 -10.31
N ARG A 116 5.78 4.58 -10.75
CA ARG A 116 5.16 3.62 -11.69
C ARG A 116 3.94 2.94 -11.08
N THR A 117 4.00 2.56 -9.80
CA THR A 117 2.87 1.91 -9.11
C THR A 117 1.71 2.87 -8.92
N LEU A 118 1.98 4.12 -8.50
CA LEU A 118 0.95 5.15 -8.38
C LEU A 118 0.31 5.50 -9.73
N GLU A 119 1.12 5.60 -10.80
CA GLU A 119 0.62 5.83 -12.16
C GLU A 119 -0.31 4.69 -12.60
N GLN A 120 0.14 3.43 -12.46
CA GLN A 120 -0.68 2.27 -12.79
C GLN A 120 -1.96 2.23 -11.96
N LEU A 121 -1.87 2.42 -10.65
CA LEU A 121 -3.02 2.41 -9.74
C LEU A 121 -4.06 3.46 -10.12
N SER A 122 -3.61 4.64 -10.56
CA SER A 122 -4.49 5.73 -10.99
C SER A 122 -5.31 5.45 -12.25
N GLN A 123 -4.89 4.46 -13.04
CA GLN A 123 -5.54 4.05 -14.30
C GLN A 123 -6.49 2.86 -14.10
N LEU A 124 -6.45 2.21 -12.94
CA LEU A 124 -7.24 1.02 -12.63
C LEU A 124 -8.47 1.37 -11.80
N GLN A 125 -9.48 0.50 -11.87
CA GLN A 125 -10.71 0.65 -11.12
C GLN A 125 -10.74 -0.27 -9.90
N ILE A 126 -9.66 -0.29 -9.10
CA ILE A 126 -9.53 -1.15 -7.91
C ILE A 126 -9.66 -0.38 -6.59
N LEU A 127 -9.83 0.92 -6.63
CA LEU A 127 -10.08 1.73 -5.44
C LEU A 127 -11.58 1.83 -5.18
N ALA A 128 -11.97 1.63 -3.93
CA ALA A 128 -13.32 1.94 -3.44
C ALA A 128 -13.54 3.46 -3.42
N PRO A 129 -14.79 3.95 -3.39
CA PRO A 129 -15.05 5.35 -3.04
C PRO A 129 -14.38 5.69 -1.70
N ASP A 130 -13.80 6.88 -1.61
CA ASP A 130 -13.08 7.37 -0.41
C ASP A 130 -11.83 6.55 -0.01
N ALA A 131 -11.35 5.68 -0.89
CA ALA A 131 -10.16 4.89 -0.63
C ALA A 131 -8.93 5.78 -0.37
N VAL A 132 -8.12 5.35 0.59
CA VAL A 132 -6.85 6.00 0.94
C VAL A 132 -5.68 5.16 0.44
N VAL A 133 -4.74 5.80 -0.25
CA VAL A 133 -3.48 5.18 -0.68
C VAL A 133 -2.34 5.77 0.14
N VAL A 134 -1.65 4.94 0.89
CA VAL A 134 -0.50 5.30 1.73
C VAL A 134 0.77 4.86 1.04
N ALA A 135 1.59 5.82 0.64
CA ALA A 135 2.81 5.59 -0.13
C ALA A 135 4.05 6.01 0.68
N ARG A 136 4.97 5.07 0.92
CA ARG A 136 6.21 5.33 1.64
C ARG A 136 7.41 5.33 0.70
N THR A 137 8.17 6.43 0.69
CA THR A 137 9.39 6.61 -0.10
C THR A 137 10.58 7.03 0.77
N SER A 138 11.77 7.00 0.20
CA SER A 138 12.91 7.72 0.78
C SER A 138 12.79 9.24 0.52
N VAL A 139 13.45 10.06 1.35
CA VAL A 139 13.51 11.52 1.14
C VAL A 139 14.18 11.91 -0.20
N ARG A 140 14.88 10.98 -0.84
CA ARG A 140 15.56 11.18 -2.13
C ARG A 140 14.64 10.94 -3.31
N GLU A 141 13.58 10.16 -3.13
CA GLU A 141 12.63 9.83 -4.19
C GLU A 141 11.45 10.79 -4.15
N LYS A 142 11.31 11.59 -5.22
CA LYS A 142 10.21 12.55 -5.32
C LYS A 142 8.99 11.90 -5.94
N THR A 143 7.84 12.08 -5.30
CA THR A 143 6.53 11.73 -5.85
C THR A 143 5.77 12.99 -6.25
N ARG A 144 4.89 12.88 -7.24
CA ARG A 144 4.03 13.98 -7.70
C ARG A 144 2.85 14.17 -6.75
N ASP A 145 2.28 15.38 -6.74
CA ASP A 145 1.04 15.67 -6.00
C ASP A 145 -0.18 15.01 -6.62
N LYS A 146 -0.08 14.64 -7.90
CA LYS A 146 -1.18 14.04 -8.66
C LYS A 146 -0.70 12.93 -9.60
N TYR A 147 -1.46 11.84 -9.65
CA TYR A 147 -1.38 10.73 -10.61
C TYR A 147 -2.79 10.41 -11.08
N GLY A 148 -3.15 10.83 -12.31
CA GLY A 148 -4.52 10.68 -12.80
C GLY A 148 -5.53 11.25 -11.81
N LEU A 149 -6.43 10.42 -11.28
CA LEU A 149 -7.41 10.80 -10.27
C LEU A 149 -6.88 10.76 -8.82
N LEU A 150 -5.69 10.21 -8.58
CA LEU A 150 -5.08 10.20 -7.25
C LEU A 150 -4.49 11.57 -6.93
N ILE A 151 -4.97 12.20 -5.86
CA ILE A 151 -4.54 13.52 -5.38
C ILE A 151 -3.93 13.35 -3.99
N ARG A 152 -2.69 13.85 -3.80
CA ARG A 152 -2.04 13.85 -2.49
C ARG A 152 -2.73 14.86 -1.57
N LYS A 153 -3.25 14.40 -0.45
CA LYS A 153 -3.89 15.22 0.57
C LYS A 153 -2.97 15.54 1.75
N ASP A 154 -2.01 14.66 2.04
CA ASP A 154 -1.05 14.87 3.14
C ASP A 154 0.31 14.26 2.82
N LEU A 155 1.36 14.83 3.42
CA LEU A 155 2.73 14.37 3.32
C LEU A 155 3.42 14.55 4.67
N ARG A 156 4.01 13.48 5.19
CA ARG A 156 4.73 13.48 6.47
C ARG A 156 6.16 12.97 6.29
N LYS A 157 7.11 13.65 6.92
CA LYS A 157 8.52 13.26 6.93
C LYS A 157 8.88 12.59 8.25
N TYR A 158 9.49 11.42 8.17
CA TYR A 158 9.96 10.64 9.32
C TYR A 158 11.41 10.21 9.07
N GLY A 159 12.36 11.01 9.56
CA GLY A 159 13.78 10.78 9.29
C GLY A 159 14.08 10.75 7.79
N ASP A 160 14.57 9.61 7.30
CA ASP A 160 14.88 9.38 5.89
C ASP A 160 13.70 8.86 5.05
N SER A 161 12.51 8.80 5.63
CA SER A 161 11.29 8.36 4.96
C SER A 161 10.29 9.50 4.81
N ILE A 162 9.57 9.48 3.68
CA ILE A 162 8.38 10.30 3.44
C ILE A 162 7.20 9.36 3.32
N VAL A 163 6.09 9.70 3.97
CA VAL A 163 4.80 9.03 3.81
C VAL A 163 3.83 10.03 3.19
N SER A 164 3.27 9.68 2.05
CA SER A 164 2.26 10.46 1.34
C SER A 164 0.93 9.75 1.38
N PHE A 165 -0.13 10.50 1.59
CA PHE A 165 -1.51 10.01 1.60
C PHE A 165 -2.23 10.57 0.37
N TYR A 166 -2.69 9.66 -0.50
CA TYR A 166 -3.47 10.00 -1.69
C TYR A 166 -4.90 9.53 -1.50
N VAL A 167 -5.83 10.28 -2.07
CA VAL A 167 -7.24 9.90 -2.21
C VAL A 167 -7.67 10.03 -3.66
N GLN A 168 -8.72 9.33 -4.04
CA GLN A 168 -9.31 9.48 -5.36
C GLN A 168 -10.15 10.75 -5.40
N GLY A 169 -9.78 11.70 -6.28
CA GLY A 169 -10.58 12.91 -6.53
C GLY A 169 -11.74 12.62 -7.47
N PHE A 170 -12.79 13.42 -7.37
CA PHE A 170 -13.90 13.40 -8.33
C PHE A 170 -13.50 14.11 -9.63
N LYS A 171 -14.06 13.68 -10.77
CA LYS A 171 -13.75 14.28 -12.09
C LYS A 171 -14.01 15.80 -12.12
N GLU A 172 -15.02 16.27 -11.39
CA GLU A 172 -15.43 17.68 -11.31
C GLU A 172 -14.39 18.58 -10.60
N GLU A 173 -13.65 18.08 -9.60
CA GLU A 173 -12.60 18.87 -8.91
C GLU A 173 -11.35 19.13 -9.77
N ILE A 174 -11.26 18.50 -10.93
CA ILE A 174 -10.07 18.52 -11.78
C ILE A 174 -10.18 19.61 -12.84
N GLU A 175 -11.40 19.98 -13.26
CA GLU A 175 -11.66 20.99 -14.31
C GLU A 175 -11.59 22.41 -13.76
N GLU A 176 -11.91 22.65 -12.47
CA GLU A 176 -11.92 24.00 -11.86
C GLU A 176 -10.52 24.57 -11.53
N LYS A 177 -9.44 23.77 -11.54
CA LYS A 177 -8.08 24.25 -11.24
C LYS A 177 -7.17 24.34 -12.47
N GLY A 178 -7.71 24.24 -13.65
CA GLY A 178 -7.01 24.29 -14.94
C GLY A 178 -7.19 25.56 -15.76
N GLU A 179 -7.80 26.63 -15.19
CA GLU A 179 -7.87 27.97 -15.79
C GLU A 179 -6.88 28.94 -15.15
#